data_215243ed52296f5f28f06ad4c284ad70
#
_entry.id   215243ed52296f5f28f06ad4c284ad70
#
_cell.length_a   1.000
_cell.length_b   1.000
_cell.length_c   1.000
_cell.angle_alpha   90.00
_cell.angle_beta   90.00
_cell.angle_gamma   90.00
#
_symmetry.space_group_name_H-M   'P 1'
#
loop_
_entity.id
_entity.type
_entity.pdbx_description
1 polymer ?
#
loop_
_entity_poly.entity_id
_entity_poly.type
_entity_poly.pdbx_seq_one_letter_code
_entity_poly.pdbx_strand_id
1 'polypeptide(L)'
;FAAWLRKWMFTQRWQTWQGITRTMLWLLFLPNAFYIISDIMHLKTTSTSNVLYDTALLLSFAWNGILLGYIGLYYMHRQLLLRISRRSAHVFIGVILLLCSFAIYLGRFLRWNTWDVVVNPAGLLFDVSDRVLRPSVYPQTFTTTLTFFVLLGSMYVVVWQLIHVLGDEEKA
;
A
#
# COMPACT_ATOMS: atom_id res chain seq x y z
N PHE A 1 4.16 -11.41 -11.50
CA PHE A 1 4.95 -10.32 -10.88
C PHE A 1 5.47 -10.73 -9.50
N ALA A 2 4.62 -11.16 -8.55
CA ALA A 2 5.04 -11.56 -7.20
C ALA A 2 6.05 -12.72 -7.19
N ALA A 3 5.85 -13.76 -8.01
CA ALA A 3 6.78 -14.88 -8.13
C ALA A 3 8.14 -14.46 -8.74
N TRP A 4 8.12 -13.55 -9.70
CA TRP A 4 9.31 -12.97 -10.30
C TRP A 4 10.07 -12.07 -9.30
N LEU A 5 9.35 -11.23 -8.54
CA LEU A 5 9.87 -10.42 -7.44
C LEU A 5 10.51 -11.31 -6.37
N ARG A 6 9.86 -12.44 -6.00
CA ARG A 6 10.40 -13.43 -5.06
C ARG A 6 11.73 -13.98 -5.53
N LYS A 7 11.78 -14.53 -6.74
CA LYS A 7 13.01 -15.12 -7.30
C LYS A 7 14.14 -14.11 -7.33
N TRP A 8 13.83 -12.87 -7.70
CA TRP A 8 14.80 -11.81 -7.83
C TRP A 8 15.28 -11.26 -6.47
N MET A 9 14.39 -11.05 -5.50
CA MET A 9 14.74 -10.58 -4.14
C MET A 9 15.61 -11.59 -3.37
N PHE A 10 15.49 -12.89 -3.66
CA PHE A 10 16.30 -13.92 -2.99
C PHE A 10 17.68 -14.09 -3.63
N THR A 11 17.88 -13.75 -4.89
CA THR A 11 19.11 -14.06 -5.66
C THR A 11 20.03 -12.89 -5.88
N GLN A 12 19.58 -11.63 -5.72
CA GLN A 12 20.37 -10.45 -6.07
C GLN A 12 20.74 -9.60 -4.82
N ARG A 13 21.91 -8.94 -4.88
CA ARG A 13 22.30 -7.93 -3.89
C ARG A 13 21.40 -6.70 -4.05
N TRP A 14 20.66 -6.32 -3.00
CA TRP A 14 19.82 -5.12 -2.98
C TRP A 14 20.58 -3.82 -3.24
N GLN A 15 21.89 -3.83 -3.00
CA GLN A 15 22.78 -2.69 -3.21
C GLN A 15 23.12 -2.45 -4.68
N THR A 16 22.64 -3.30 -5.60
CA THR A 16 22.81 -3.03 -7.02
C THR A 16 21.81 -1.95 -7.44
N TRP A 17 22.23 -1.06 -8.36
CA TRP A 17 21.34 -0.04 -8.94
C TRP A 17 20.00 -0.60 -9.41
N GLN A 18 20.04 -1.76 -10.05
CA GLN A 18 18.85 -2.47 -10.50
C GLN A 18 17.92 -2.88 -9.32
N GLY A 19 18.49 -3.24 -8.17
CA GLY A 19 17.75 -3.57 -6.96
C GLY A 19 16.99 -2.38 -6.41
N ILE A 20 17.69 -1.28 -6.28
CA ILE A 20 17.13 -0.02 -5.78
C ILE A 20 16.00 0.45 -6.71
N THR A 21 16.24 0.52 -8.02
CA THR A 21 15.23 0.98 -9.00
C THR A 21 13.95 0.14 -8.95
N ARG A 22 14.08 -1.20 -8.89
CA ARG A 22 12.90 -2.09 -8.85
C ARG A 22 12.13 -1.97 -7.54
N THR A 23 12.84 -1.81 -6.42
CA THR A 23 12.21 -1.57 -5.11
C THR A 23 11.47 -0.24 -5.10
N MET A 24 12.06 0.82 -5.65
CA MET A 24 11.42 2.13 -5.77
C MET A 24 10.19 2.09 -6.67
N LEU A 25 10.26 1.42 -7.83
CA LEU A 25 9.11 1.22 -8.70
C LEU A 25 8.00 0.43 -7.99
N TRP A 26 8.36 -0.65 -7.30
CA TRP A 26 7.38 -1.42 -6.54
C TRP A 26 6.70 -0.55 -5.46
N LEU A 27 7.48 0.22 -4.71
CA LEU A 27 6.97 1.10 -3.65
C LEU A 27 6.06 2.20 -4.22
N LEU A 28 6.41 2.74 -5.39
CA LEU A 28 5.62 3.78 -6.08
C LEU A 28 4.24 3.25 -6.53
N PHE A 29 4.17 1.99 -6.95
CA PHE A 29 2.92 1.39 -7.40
C PHE A 29 2.14 0.65 -6.31
N LEU A 30 2.74 0.38 -5.15
CA LEU A 30 2.09 -0.33 -4.05
C LEU A 30 0.80 0.35 -3.55
N PRO A 31 0.73 1.69 -3.40
CA PRO A 31 -0.48 2.36 -2.96
C PRO A 31 -1.69 2.09 -3.88
N ASN A 32 -1.47 1.88 -5.18
CA ASN A 32 -2.56 1.61 -6.13
C ASN A 32 -3.27 0.28 -5.83
N ALA A 33 -2.55 -0.70 -5.27
CA ALA A 33 -3.15 -1.97 -4.85
C ALA A 33 -4.17 -1.78 -3.72
N PHE A 34 -3.95 -0.81 -2.83
CA PHE A 34 -4.82 -0.50 -1.71
C PHE A 34 -5.85 0.60 -2.03
N TYR A 35 -5.55 1.45 -3.02
CA TYR A 35 -6.41 2.57 -3.38
C TYR A 35 -7.82 2.15 -3.78
N ILE A 36 -7.97 0.99 -4.41
CA ILE A 36 -9.23 0.47 -4.92
C ILE A 36 -10.29 0.30 -3.82
N ILE A 37 -9.87 0.13 -2.54
CA ILE A 37 -10.79 0.10 -1.39
C ILE A 37 -11.57 1.41 -1.30
N SER A 38 -10.93 2.52 -1.62
CA SER A 38 -11.56 3.84 -1.55
C SER A 38 -12.64 4.05 -2.62
N ASP A 39 -12.67 3.24 -3.67
CA ASP A 39 -13.66 3.36 -4.76
C ASP A 39 -15.07 2.92 -4.34
N ILE A 40 -15.18 2.18 -3.22
CA ILE A 40 -16.49 1.85 -2.59
C ILE A 40 -17.34 3.11 -2.36
N MET A 41 -16.70 4.25 -2.12
CA MET A 41 -17.40 5.54 -1.95
C MET A 41 -18.12 6.03 -3.21
N HIS A 42 -17.82 5.46 -4.38
CA HIS A 42 -18.43 5.84 -5.66
C HIS A 42 -19.65 4.98 -6.05
N LEU A 43 -20.01 3.99 -5.23
CA LEU A 43 -21.25 3.24 -5.43
C LEU A 43 -22.44 4.21 -5.32
N LYS A 44 -22.92 4.67 -6.48
CA LYS A 44 -24.13 5.49 -6.57
C LYS A 44 -25.32 4.60 -6.95
N THR A 45 -26.37 4.68 -6.19
CA THR A 45 -27.68 4.12 -6.56
C THR A 45 -28.28 4.96 -7.67
N THR A 46 -28.01 4.61 -8.91
CA THR A 46 -28.75 5.13 -10.08
C THR A 46 -29.85 4.14 -10.43
N SER A 47 -30.98 4.63 -10.86
CA SER A 47 -32.18 3.83 -11.16
C SER A 47 -32.00 2.76 -12.25
N THR A 48 -30.89 2.78 -12.96
CA THR A 48 -30.54 1.85 -14.06
C THR A 48 -29.42 0.87 -13.71
N SER A 49 -28.72 1.02 -12.57
CA SER A 49 -27.62 0.16 -12.19
C SER A 49 -28.06 -0.93 -11.21
N ASN A 50 -27.61 -2.14 -11.46
CA ASN A 50 -27.77 -3.24 -10.50
C ASN A 50 -26.71 -3.06 -9.39
N VAL A 51 -27.10 -2.39 -8.31
CA VAL A 51 -26.21 -2.07 -7.16
C VAL A 51 -25.51 -3.32 -6.62
N LEU A 52 -26.19 -4.47 -6.62
CA LEU A 52 -25.58 -5.73 -6.18
C LEU A 52 -24.44 -6.17 -7.08
N TYR A 53 -24.62 -6.08 -8.40
CA TYR A 53 -23.60 -6.44 -9.37
C TYR A 53 -22.39 -5.51 -9.28
N ASP A 54 -22.64 -4.20 -9.26
CA ASP A 54 -21.58 -3.18 -9.17
C ASP A 54 -20.79 -3.32 -7.86
N THR A 55 -21.49 -3.58 -6.75
CA THR A 55 -20.84 -3.84 -5.45
C THR A 55 -19.98 -5.10 -5.48
N ALA A 56 -20.51 -6.22 -6.01
CA ALA A 56 -19.78 -7.47 -6.11
C ALA A 56 -18.52 -7.33 -6.99
N LEU A 57 -18.67 -6.63 -8.12
CA LEU A 57 -17.55 -6.35 -9.02
C LEU A 57 -16.46 -5.54 -8.31
N LEU A 58 -16.83 -4.45 -7.66
CA LEU A 58 -15.90 -3.55 -6.98
C LEU A 58 -15.22 -4.23 -5.79
N LEU A 59 -15.98 -5.01 -5.00
CA LEU A 59 -15.41 -5.79 -3.90
C LEU A 59 -14.44 -6.87 -4.41
N SER A 60 -14.72 -7.51 -5.55
CA SER A 60 -13.81 -8.50 -6.12
C SER A 60 -12.48 -7.89 -6.57
N PHE A 61 -12.50 -6.71 -7.18
CA PHE A 61 -11.28 -5.98 -7.54
C PHE A 61 -10.53 -5.51 -6.29
N ALA A 62 -11.23 -4.94 -5.31
CA ALA A 62 -10.64 -4.50 -4.05
C ALA A 62 -9.95 -5.65 -3.31
N TRP A 63 -10.62 -6.80 -3.22
CA TRP A 63 -10.07 -8.01 -2.61
C TRP A 63 -8.78 -8.48 -3.28
N ASN A 64 -8.78 -8.58 -4.62
CA ASN A 64 -7.59 -8.96 -5.37
C ASN A 64 -6.45 -7.95 -5.19
N GLY A 65 -6.74 -6.65 -5.23
CA GLY A 65 -5.75 -5.60 -4.99
C GLY A 65 -5.11 -5.71 -3.61
N ILE A 66 -5.91 -5.86 -2.56
CA ILE A 66 -5.46 -6.03 -1.17
C ILE A 66 -4.57 -7.27 -1.04
N LEU A 67 -5.00 -8.42 -1.54
CA LEU A 67 -4.23 -9.66 -1.46
C LEU A 67 -2.87 -9.52 -2.16
N LEU A 68 -2.84 -8.97 -3.38
CA LEU A 68 -1.59 -8.76 -4.11
C LEU A 68 -0.66 -7.75 -3.40
N GLY A 69 -1.23 -6.68 -2.83
CA GLY A 69 -0.50 -5.71 -2.02
C GLY A 69 0.16 -6.35 -0.80
N TYR A 70 -0.60 -7.14 -0.04
CA TYR A 70 -0.07 -7.81 1.16
C TYR A 70 0.90 -8.93 0.85
N ILE A 71 0.71 -9.68 -0.23
CA ILE A 71 1.69 -10.67 -0.67
C ILE A 71 3.03 -9.98 -0.98
N GLY A 72 3.01 -8.87 -1.72
CA GLY A 72 4.20 -8.09 -2.00
C GLY A 72 4.86 -7.55 -0.74
N LEU A 73 4.06 -7.00 0.18
CA LEU A 73 4.53 -6.46 1.46
C LEU A 73 5.12 -7.55 2.37
N TYR A 74 4.52 -8.74 2.41
CA TYR A 74 5.02 -9.89 3.14
C TYR A 74 6.40 -10.34 2.63
N TYR A 75 6.59 -10.43 1.32
CA TYR A 75 7.91 -10.76 0.76
C TYR A 75 8.96 -9.70 1.09
N MET A 76 8.60 -8.42 1.03
CA MET A 76 9.49 -7.33 1.44
C MET A 76 9.86 -7.46 2.92
N HIS A 77 8.87 -7.69 3.79
CA HIS A 77 9.10 -7.85 5.23
C HIS A 77 10.05 -9.00 5.54
N ARG A 78 9.85 -10.17 4.93
CA ARG A 78 10.75 -11.30 5.08
C ARG A 78 12.19 -10.99 4.66
N GLN A 79 12.36 -10.24 3.57
CA GLN A 79 13.69 -9.83 3.10
C GLN A 79 14.36 -8.83 4.06
N LEU A 80 13.59 -7.95 4.65
CA LEU A 80 14.10 -7.03 5.68
C LEU A 80 14.56 -7.79 6.92
N LEU A 81 13.77 -8.76 7.40
CA LEU A 81 14.13 -9.60 8.57
C LEU A 81 15.44 -10.37 8.40
N LEU A 82 15.85 -10.68 7.16
CA LEU A 82 17.13 -11.33 6.88
C LEU A 82 18.34 -10.37 6.92
N ARG A 83 18.09 -9.04 6.98
CA ARG A 83 19.15 -8.03 6.77
C ARG A 83 19.27 -6.99 7.88
N ILE A 84 18.17 -6.71 8.57
CA ILE A 84 18.11 -5.72 9.63
C ILE A 84 17.46 -6.31 10.87
N SER A 85 17.56 -5.60 11.98
CA SER A 85 16.94 -6.04 13.24
C SER A 85 15.42 -6.23 13.07
N ARG A 86 14.85 -7.20 13.80
CA ARG A 86 13.41 -7.48 13.76
C ARG A 86 12.58 -6.21 14.04
N ARG A 87 12.99 -5.42 15.03
CA ARG A 87 12.32 -4.16 15.39
C ARG A 87 12.34 -3.16 14.23
N SER A 88 13.50 -2.98 13.61
CA SER A 88 13.65 -2.06 12.47
C SER A 88 12.83 -2.52 11.26
N ALA A 89 12.74 -3.83 11.00
CA ALA A 89 11.94 -4.38 9.91
C ALA A 89 10.44 -4.06 10.09
N HIS A 90 9.90 -4.26 11.31
CA HIS A 90 8.49 -3.94 11.60
C HIS A 90 8.22 -2.43 11.47
N VAL A 91 9.12 -1.58 11.98
CA VAL A 91 9.00 -0.13 11.85
C VAL A 91 9.00 0.28 10.38
N PHE A 92 9.89 -0.30 9.57
CA PHE A 92 9.98 -0.01 8.14
C PHE A 92 8.68 -0.36 7.40
N ILE A 93 8.08 -1.53 7.71
CA ILE A 93 6.78 -1.92 7.15
C ILE A 93 5.67 -0.96 7.61
N GLY A 94 5.68 -0.54 8.88
CA GLY A 94 4.75 0.47 9.38
C GLY A 94 4.86 1.79 8.62
N VAL A 95 6.08 2.25 8.34
CA VAL A 95 6.32 3.46 7.52
C VAL A 95 5.79 3.28 6.09
N ILE A 96 6.01 2.13 5.46
CA ILE A 96 5.44 1.85 4.13
C ILE A 96 3.92 1.94 4.14
N LEU A 97 3.27 1.32 5.13
CA LEU A 97 1.80 1.36 5.26
C LEU A 97 1.29 2.78 5.51
N LEU A 98 2.01 3.58 6.31
CA LEU A 98 1.68 4.99 6.51
C LEU A 98 1.79 5.80 5.22
N LEU A 99 2.86 5.60 4.45
CA LEU A 99 3.04 6.25 3.15
C LEU A 99 1.97 5.82 2.13
N CYS A 100 1.58 4.54 2.10
CA CYS A 100 0.48 4.07 1.28
C CYS A 100 -0.84 4.75 1.67
N SER A 101 -1.12 4.88 2.97
CA SER A 101 -2.32 5.53 3.48
C SER A 101 -2.36 7.01 3.14
N PHE A 102 -1.23 7.69 3.21
CA PHE A 102 -1.10 9.08 2.77
C PHE A 102 -1.26 9.23 1.26
N ALA A 103 -0.71 8.31 0.48
CA ALA A 103 -0.88 8.28 -0.98
C ALA A 103 -2.34 8.06 -1.39
N ILE A 104 -3.12 7.26 -0.63
CA ILE A 104 -4.57 7.12 -0.82
C ILE A 104 -5.27 8.47 -0.63
N TYR A 105 -4.89 9.23 0.40
CA TYR A 105 -5.41 10.59 0.59
C TYR A 105 -5.07 11.49 -0.60
N LEU A 106 -3.82 11.52 -1.06
CA LEU A 106 -3.39 12.33 -2.20
C LEU A 106 -4.17 11.98 -3.47
N GLY A 107 -4.33 10.70 -3.76
CA GLY A 107 -5.08 10.24 -4.93
C GLY A 107 -6.58 10.57 -4.84
N ARG A 108 -7.17 10.41 -3.64
CA ARG A 108 -8.62 10.54 -3.46
C ARG A 108 -9.10 11.97 -3.41
N PHE A 109 -8.44 12.81 -2.66
CA PHE A 109 -8.88 14.17 -2.40
C PHE A 109 -8.21 15.20 -3.31
N LEU A 110 -6.97 14.97 -3.66
CA LEU A 110 -6.18 15.88 -4.50
C LEU A 110 -6.09 15.42 -5.96
N ARG A 111 -6.55 14.17 -6.23
CA ARG A 111 -6.54 13.55 -7.56
C ARG A 111 -5.14 13.42 -8.17
N TRP A 112 -4.12 13.31 -7.31
CA TRP A 112 -2.78 12.98 -7.75
C TRP A 112 -2.68 11.53 -8.19
N ASN A 113 -2.03 11.30 -9.33
CA ASN A 113 -1.76 9.97 -9.87
C ASN A 113 -0.28 9.61 -9.70
N THR A 114 0.04 8.32 -9.77
CA THR A 114 1.43 7.84 -9.71
C THR A 114 2.32 8.50 -10.78
N TRP A 115 1.78 8.84 -11.94
CA TRP A 115 2.49 9.48 -13.04
C TRP A 115 2.89 10.93 -12.74
N ASP A 116 2.20 11.60 -11.86
CA ASP A 116 2.45 13.00 -11.51
C ASP A 116 3.79 13.18 -10.80
N VAL A 117 4.32 12.11 -10.20
CA VAL A 117 5.70 12.08 -9.67
C VAL A 117 6.73 12.42 -10.75
N VAL A 118 6.44 12.09 -12.01
CA VAL A 118 7.32 12.35 -13.16
C VAL A 118 6.88 13.59 -13.93
N VAL A 119 5.56 13.76 -14.13
CA VAL A 119 5.02 14.82 -14.99
C VAL A 119 4.97 16.18 -14.28
N ASN A 120 4.64 16.20 -12.98
CA ASN A 120 4.52 17.42 -12.19
C ASN A 120 5.08 17.24 -10.76
N PRO A 121 6.37 16.92 -10.61
CA PRO A 121 6.98 16.69 -9.29
C PRO A 121 6.93 17.93 -8.39
N ALA A 122 7.08 19.13 -8.95
CA ALA A 122 7.05 20.37 -8.18
C ALA A 122 5.69 20.65 -7.56
N GLY A 123 4.60 20.48 -8.32
CA GLY A 123 3.24 20.63 -7.82
C GLY A 123 2.91 19.60 -6.72
N LEU A 124 3.31 18.35 -6.94
CA LEU A 124 3.14 17.30 -5.93
C LEU A 124 3.89 17.62 -4.64
N LEU A 125 5.17 18.03 -4.73
CA LEU A 125 5.96 18.40 -3.56
C LEU A 125 5.38 19.61 -2.82
N PHE A 126 4.89 20.62 -3.56
CA PHE A 126 4.22 21.78 -2.96
C PHE A 126 2.99 21.34 -2.16
N ASP A 127 2.12 20.54 -2.76
CA ASP A 127 0.90 20.05 -2.13
C ASP A 127 1.19 19.18 -0.89
N VAL A 128 2.16 18.28 -0.97
CA VAL A 128 2.59 17.46 0.17
C VAL A 128 3.14 18.33 1.30
N SER A 129 4.03 19.27 0.96
CA SER A 129 4.66 20.16 1.94
C SER A 129 3.65 21.04 2.65
N ASP A 130 2.71 21.64 1.91
CA ASP A 130 1.70 22.53 2.48
C ASP A 130 0.80 21.78 3.49
N ARG A 131 0.43 20.53 3.21
CA ARG A 131 -0.40 19.71 4.10
C ARG A 131 0.34 19.22 5.33
N VAL A 132 1.60 18.88 5.19
CA VAL A 132 2.43 18.43 6.31
C VAL A 132 2.78 19.60 7.22
N LEU A 133 3.07 20.78 6.67
CA LEU A 133 3.47 21.97 7.43
C LEU A 133 2.29 22.70 8.06
N ARG A 134 1.07 22.53 7.54
CA ARG A 134 -0.15 23.21 8.01
C ARG A 134 -1.25 22.22 8.44
N PRO A 135 -1.00 21.38 9.45
CA PRO A 135 -1.94 20.34 9.87
C PRO A 135 -3.31 20.89 10.34
N SER A 136 -3.32 22.07 10.93
CA SER A 136 -4.54 22.73 11.41
C SER A 136 -5.45 23.21 10.26
N VAL A 137 -4.88 23.49 9.10
CA VAL A 137 -5.64 23.91 7.89
C VAL A 137 -6.23 22.70 7.18
N TYR A 138 -5.53 21.55 7.25
CA TYR A 138 -5.91 20.33 6.53
C TYR A 138 -6.12 19.13 7.46
N PRO A 139 -7.05 19.19 8.43
CA PRO A 139 -7.28 18.11 9.38
C PRO A 139 -7.70 16.79 8.68
N GLN A 140 -8.37 16.89 7.55
CA GLN A 140 -8.80 15.75 6.76
C GLN A 140 -7.63 14.90 6.25
N THR A 141 -6.47 15.49 5.97
CA THR A 141 -5.26 14.77 5.60
C THR A 141 -4.88 13.75 6.66
N PHE A 142 -4.83 14.20 7.91
CA PHE A 142 -4.40 13.36 9.03
C PHE A 142 -5.46 12.32 9.41
N THR A 143 -6.73 12.72 9.46
CA THR A 143 -7.82 11.79 9.80
C THR A 143 -7.93 10.68 8.77
N THR A 144 -7.90 11.01 7.47
CA THR A 144 -7.96 10.00 6.41
C THR A 144 -6.72 9.11 6.42
N THR A 145 -5.53 9.70 6.50
CA THR A 145 -4.27 8.94 6.54
C THR A 145 -4.25 7.99 7.73
N LEU A 146 -4.64 8.43 8.92
CA LEU A 146 -4.67 7.61 10.12
C LEU A 146 -5.71 6.49 10.00
N THR A 147 -6.90 6.78 9.49
CA THR A 147 -7.96 5.78 9.27
C THR A 147 -7.48 4.65 8.37
N PHE A 148 -6.90 4.99 7.20
CA PHE A 148 -6.37 3.98 6.30
C PHE A 148 -5.14 3.27 6.88
N PHE A 149 -4.29 3.96 7.64
CA PHE A 149 -3.14 3.34 8.29
C PHE A 149 -3.57 2.28 9.31
N VAL A 150 -4.57 2.59 10.15
CA VAL A 150 -5.11 1.62 11.11
C VAL A 150 -5.77 0.45 10.38
N LEU A 151 -6.55 0.72 9.33
CA LEU A 151 -7.20 -0.32 8.53
C LEU A 151 -6.17 -1.25 7.87
N LEU A 152 -5.25 -0.70 7.10
CA LEU A 152 -4.24 -1.49 6.39
C LEU A 152 -3.26 -2.17 7.35
N GLY A 153 -2.89 -1.51 8.43
CA GLY A 153 -1.99 -2.04 9.45
C GLY A 153 -2.59 -3.22 10.21
N SER A 154 -3.84 -3.10 10.68
CA SER A 154 -4.54 -4.19 11.38
C SER A 154 -4.72 -5.41 10.48
N MET A 155 -5.14 -5.21 9.23
CA MET A 155 -5.27 -6.30 8.27
C MET A 155 -3.92 -6.98 8.00
N TYR A 156 -2.83 -6.19 7.88
CA TYR A 156 -1.50 -6.76 7.67
C TYR A 156 -1.03 -7.59 8.87
N VAL A 157 -1.28 -7.14 10.09
CA VAL A 157 -0.95 -7.90 11.31
C VAL A 157 -1.67 -9.25 11.31
N VAL A 158 -2.95 -9.28 10.96
CA VAL A 158 -3.73 -10.53 10.85
C VAL A 158 -3.11 -11.46 9.80
N VAL A 159 -2.84 -10.95 8.60
CA VAL A 159 -2.20 -11.75 7.53
C VAL A 159 -0.85 -12.28 7.97
N TRP A 160 -0.03 -11.46 8.62
CA TRP A 160 1.27 -11.85 9.14
C TRP A 160 1.17 -12.99 10.15
N GLN A 161 0.25 -12.89 11.12
CA GLN A 161 0.04 -13.92 12.14
C GLN A 161 -0.49 -15.22 11.53
N LEU A 162 -1.47 -15.16 10.63
CA LEU A 162 -2.02 -16.34 9.97
C LEU A 162 -0.94 -17.12 9.22
N ILE A 163 -0.07 -16.44 8.49
CA ILE A 163 1.01 -17.12 7.75
C ILE A 163 2.01 -17.78 8.71
N HIS A 164 2.26 -17.20 9.89
CA HIS A 164 3.18 -17.81 10.88
C HIS A 164 2.55 -19.02 11.55
N VAL A 165 1.29 -18.95 11.95
CA VAL A 165 0.59 -20.08 12.57
C VAL A 165 0.53 -21.26 11.60
N LEU A 166 0.11 -21.04 10.36
CA LEU A 166 0.04 -22.11 9.34
C LEU A 166 1.42 -22.68 8.98
N GLY A 167 2.46 -21.85 8.98
CA GLY A 167 3.83 -22.29 8.70
C GLY A 167 4.49 -23.08 9.85
N ASP A 168 4.01 -22.93 11.07
CA ASP A 168 4.49 -23.71 12.23
C ASP A 168 3.79 -25.06 12.31
N GLU A 169 2.52 -25.16 11.93
CA GLU A 169 1.79 -26.44 11.84
C GLU A 169 2.36 -27.37 10.75
N GLU A 170 2.90 -26.86 9.66
CA GLU A 170 3.52 -27.65 8.58
C GLU A 170 4.86 -28.27 9.01
N LYS A 171 5.45 -27.81 10.12
CA LYS A 171 6.74 -28.31 10.65
C LYS A 171 6.58 -29.26 11.84
N ALA A 172 5.37 -29.41 12.36
CA ALA A 172 5.04 -30.31 13.48
C ALA A 172 4.60 -31.69 12.97
#